data_dcaee3828d66528cb90dab576652f245
#
_entry.id   dcaee3828d66528cb90dab576652f245
#
_cell.length_a   1.000
_cell.length_b   1.000
_cell.length_c   1.000
_cell.angle_alpha   90.00
_cell.angle_beta   90.00
_cell.angle_gamma   90.00
#
_symmetry.space_group_name_H-M   'P 1'
#
loop_
_entity.id
_entity.type
_entity.pdbx_description
1 polymer ?
#
loop_
_entity_poly.entity_id
_entity_poly.type
_entity_poly.pdbx_seq_one_letter_code
_entity_poly.pdbx_strand_id
1 'polypeptide(L)'
;WGTTQYVPYDEVLSFREASPLGNRYEGYGITLMVSEWIDAYEANVRARLAQYKNGAIPAFHVALSEEYVDPDEAMLNRYYAKWFARFQGEDNTGKPLITGPGVEVKDLGIKPVDMGYVEMDNQMRDNILAALKVPKGVLGLEPVSDVSAYAPQRAFARFCINPLLGMFGQRITH
;
A
#
# COMPACT_ATOMS: atom_id res chain seq x y z
N TRP A 1 -25.42 0.92 24.85
CA TRP A 1 -25.80 0.22 23.61
C TRP A 1 -27.31 0.37 23.50
N GLY A 2 -27.77 0.99 22.39
CA GLY A 2 -29.17 1.41 22.24
C GLY A 2 -30.12 0.24 22.12
N THR A 3 -31.36 0.47 22.54
CA THR A 3 -32.50 -0.41 22.33
C THR A 3 -32.71 -0.66 20.85
N THR A 4 -32.78 -1.93 20.44
CA THR A 4 -33.13 -2.33 19.07
C THR A 4 -34.56 -1.88 18.81
N GLN A 5 -34.75 -0.94 17.88
CA GLN A 5 -36.06 -0.47 17.46
C GLN A 5 -36.42 -1.17 16.16
N TYR A 6 -37.56 -1.85 16.14
CA TYR A 6 -38.10 -2.45 14.91
C TYR A 6 -38.88 -1.40 14.12
N VAL A 7 -38.43 -1.16 12.88
CA VAL A 7 -39.12 -0.30 11.93
C VAL A 7 -39.76 -1.20 10.85
N PRO A 8 -41.05 -1.03 10.51
CA PRO A 8 -41.69 -1.78 9.45
C PRO A 8 -40.96 -1.59 8.12
N TYR A 9 -40.93 -2.64 7.28
CA TYR A 9 -40.18 -2.63 6.02
C TYR A 9 -40.67 -1.57 5.04
N ASP A 10 -41.95 -1.25 5.06
CA ASP A 10 -42.61 -0.21 4.28
C ASP A 10 -42.26 1.23 4.69
N GLU A 11 -41.70 1.39 5.87
CA GLU A 11 -41.20 2.68 6.39
C GLU A 11 -39.70 2.87 6.13
N VAL A 12 -39.00 1.91 5.47
CA VAL A 12 -37.57 1.94 5.28
C VAL A 12 -37.22 1.97 3.78
N LEU A 13 -36.50 3.01 3.36
CA LEU A 13 -35.87 3.06 2.05
C LEU A 13 -34.46 2.45 2.13
N SER A 14 -34.24 1.31 1.49
CA SER A 14 -32.94 0.65 1.45
C SER A 14 -32.21 0.98 0.14
N PHE A 15 -31.04 1.60 0.26
CA PHE A 15 -30.13 1.85 -0.85
C PHE A 15 -28.95 0.90 -0.75
N ARG A 16 -28.73 0.09 -1.78
CA ARG A 16 -27.63 -0.89 -1.81
C ARG A 16 -27.17 -1.13 -3.24
N GLU A 17 -25.89 -1.30 -3.42
CA GLU A 17 -25.34 -1.82 -4.67
C GLU A 17 -25.56 -3.33 -4.76
N ALA A 18 -25.68 -3.83 -5.99
CA ALA A 18 -25.85 -5.25 -6.22
C ALA A 18 -24.60 -6.03 -5.76
N SER A 19 -24.82 -7.09 -4.98
CA SER A 19 -23.73 -7.99 -4.60
C SER A 19 -23.32 -8.87 -5.79
N PRO A 20 -22.05 -8.91 -6.18
CA PRO A 20 -21.54 -9.81 -7.20
C PRO A 20 -21.67 -11.29 -6.81
N LEU A 21 -21.83 -11.58 -5.51
CA LEU A 21 -22.02 -12.91 -4.97
C LEU A 21 -23.49 -13.38 -4.99
N GLY A 22 -24.38 -12.59 -5.59
CA GLY A 22 -25.78 -12.94 -5.74
C GLY A 22 -26.63 -12.82 -4.46
N ASN A 23 -26.08 -12.27 -3.39
CA ASN A 23 -26.85 -12.02 -2.17
C ASN A 23 -27.85 -10.90 -2.42
N ARG A 24 -29.16 -11.21 -2.30
CA ARG A 24 -30.24 -10.25 -2.53
C ARG A 24 -30.52 -9.34 -1.33
N TYR A 25 -30.04 -9.70 -0.16
CA TYR A 25 -30.37 -9.03 1.10
C TYR A 25 -29.27 -8.06 1.56
N GLU A 26 -28.04 -8.28 1.12
CA GLU A 26 -26.90 -7.49 1.52
C GLU A 26 -26.25 -6.80 0.31
N GLY A 27 -25.92 -5.54 0.44
CA GLY A 27 -25.09 -4.83 -0.52
C GLY A 27 -23.63 -5.20 -0.35
N TYR A 28 -22.84 -5.07 -1.41
CA TYR A 28 -21.41 -5.28 -1.35
C TYR A 28 -20.71 -3.93 -1.16
N GLY A 29 -19.98 -3.79 -0.05
CA GLY A 29 -19.28 -2.54 0.24
C GLY A 29 -18.12 -2.32 -0.73
N ILE A 30 -18.01 -1.11 -1.26
CA ILE A 30 -16.98 -0.76 -2.23
C ILE A 30 -15.57 -0.94 -1.65
N THR A 31 -15.39 -0.68 -0.37
CA THR A 31 -14.12 -0.92 0.35
C THR A 31 -13.73 -2.40 0.39
N LEU A 32 -14.71 -3.31 0.40
CA LEU A 32 -14.45 -4.73 0.36
C LEU A 32 -13.93 -5.18 -1.01
N MET A 33 -14.39 -4.54 -2.10
CA MET A 33 -13.90 -4.80 -3.45
C MET A 33 -12.43 -4.41 -3.65
N VAL A 34 -11.95 -3.44 -2.89
CA VAL A 34 -10.56 -2.93 -2.99
C VAL A 34 -9.68 -3.31 -1.79
N SER A 35 -10.21 -4.11 -0.86
CA SER A 35 -9.50 -4.45 0.39
C SER A 35 -8.13 -5.07 0.14
N GLU A 36 -8.01 -6.01 -0.80
CA GLU A 36 -6.73 -6.64 -1.14
C GLU A 36 -5.70 -5.62 -1.66
N TRP A 37 -6.13 -4.63 -2.43
CA TRP A 37 -5.26 -3.57 -2.92
C TRP A 37 -4.84 -2.60 -1.82
N ILE A 38 -5.74 -2.32 -0.86
CA ILE A 38 -5.43 -1.51 0.33
C ILE A 38 -4.41 -2.24 1.20
N ASP A 39 -4.65 -3.52 1.48
CA ASP A 39 -3.75 -4.35 2.29
C ASP A 39 -2.36 -4.47 1.62
N ALA A 40 -2.31 -4.67 0.31
CA ALA A 40 -1.07 -4.70 -0.45
C ALA A 40 -0.33 -3.35 -0.41
N TYR A 41 -1.04 -2.24 -0.52
CA TYR A 41 -0.47 -0.90 -0.38
C TYR A 41 0.12 -0.67 1.01
N GLU A 42 -0.62 -1.01 2.06
CA GLU A 42 -0.13 -0.91 3.44
C GLU A 42 1.11 -1.79 3.67
N ALA A 43 1.12 -3.02 3.18
CA ALA A 43 2.27 -3.92 3.28
C ALA A 43 3.50 -3.32 2.57
N ASN A 44 3.32 -2.74 1.38
CA ASN A 44 4.39 -2.06 0.64
C ASN A 44 4.95 -0.85 1.42
N VAL A 45 4.07 -0.02 1.98
CA VAL A 45 4.48 1.13 2.81
C VAL A 45 5.25 0.66 4.06
N ARG A 46 4.76 -0.37 4.74
CA ARG A 46 5.43 -0.95 5.92
C ARG A 46 6.80 -1.53 5.57
N ALA A 47 6.93 -2.23 4.44
CA ALA A 47 8.20 -2.77 3.97
C ALA A 47 9.21 -1.65 3.69
N ARG A 48 8.80 -0.58 3.03
CA ARG A 48 9.65 0.60 2.79
C ARG A 48 10.08 1.27 4.08
N LEU A 49 9.15 1.48 5.02
CA LEU A 49 9.47 2.05 6.32
C LEU A 49 10.47 1.17 7.09
N ALA A 50 10.31 -0.17 7.04
CA ALA A 50 11.25 -1.08 7.64
C ALA A 50 12.65 -0.97 7.00
N GLN A 51 12.71 -0.84 5.68
CA GLN A 51 13.97 -0.62 4.97
C GLN A 51 14.65 0.68 5.39
N TYR A 52 13.91 1.80 5.48
CA TYR A 52 14.47 3.06 5.96
C TYR A 52 14.96 2.97 7.40
N LYS A 53 14.20 2.34 8.28
CA LYS A 53 14.58 2.16 9.69
C LYS A 53 15.80 1.26 9.86
N ASN A 54 15.92 0.22 9.03
CA ASN A 54 17.00 -0.76 9.10
C ASN A 54 18.21 -0.39 8.22
N GLY A 55 18.23 0.83 7.65
CA GLY A 55 19.34 1.30 6.82
C GLY A 55 19.22 0.91 5.35
N ALA A 56 18.00 0.67 4.88
CA ALA A 56 17.61 0.47 3.48
C ALA A 56 18.35 -0.64 2.70
N ILE A 57 19.14 -1.48 3.34
CA ILE A 57 19.91 -2.43 2.58
C ILE A 57 19.70 -3.84 3.10
N PRO A 58 19.19 -4.68 2.22
CA PRO A 58 19.15 -6.09 2.49
C PRO A 58 20.55 -6.66 2.45
N ALA A 59 20.76 -7.58 3.34
CA ALA A 59 21.66 -8.68 3.20
C ALA A 59 23.06 -8.35 2.66
N PHE A 60 23.87 -7.79 3.52
CA PHE A 60 25.31 -7.98 3.38
C PHE A 60 25.65 -9.41 3.77
N HIS A 61 26.43 -10.07 2.97
CA HIS A 61 27.15 -11.25 3.39
C HIS A 61 28.47 -10.80 4.03
N VAL A 62 28.59 -11.02 5.34
CA VAL A 62 29.82 -10.78 6.07
C VAL A 62 30.54 -12.13 6.19
N ALA A 63 31.57 -12.32 5.37
CA ALA A 63 32.42 -13.49 5.50
C ALA A 63 33.55 -13.21 6.49
N LEU A 64 33.66 -14.04 7.50
CA LEU A 64 34.84 -14.10 8.38
C LEU A 64 35.89 -14.97 7.70
N SER A 65 37.19 -14.62 7.84
CA SER A 65 38.25 -15.43 7.26
C SER A 65 38.29 -16.85 7.89
N GLU A 66 38.82 -17.80 7.14
CA GLU A 66 38.94 -19.21 7.55
C GLU A 66 39.74 -19.43 8.84
N GLU A 67 40.44 -18.41 9.31
CA GLU A 67 41.16 -18.41 10.59
C GLU A 67 40.22 -18.42 11.81
N TYR A 68 38.95 -18.06 11.63
CA TYR A 68 37.88 -18.16 12.62
C TYR A 68 37.11 -19.46 12.43
N VAL A 69 37.74 -20.57 12.85
CA VAL A 69 37.08 -21.88 12.81
C VAL A 69 35.97 -21.90 13.85
N ASP A 70 34.74 -21.97 13.36
CA ASP A 70 33.49 -22.13 14.12
C ASP A 70 33.24 -21.02 15.18
N PRO A 71 32.73 -19.83 14.74
CA PRO A 71 32.47 -18.75 15.68
C PRO A 71 31.35 -19.16 16.65
N ASP A 72 31.64 -19.10 17.93
CA ASP A 72 30.66 -19.27 19.01
C ASP A 72 29.48 -18.29 18.82
N GLU A 73 28.27 -18.74 19.14
CA GLU A 73 27.05 -17.95 19.07
C GLU A 73 27.16 -16.61 19.82
N ALA A 74 27.87 -16.59 20.94
CA ALA A 74 28.14 -15.37 21.70
C ALA A 74 29.02 -14.38 20.93
N MET A 75 29.94 -14.85 20.11
CA MET A 75 30.78 -14.03 19.23
C MET A 75 29.96 -13.45 18.08
N LEU A 76 29.10 -14.25 17.43
CA LEU A 76 28.19 -13.79 16.39
C LEU A 76 27.24 -12.71 16.91
N ASN A 77 26.65 -12.92 18.07
CA ASN A 77 25.75 -11.94 18.69
C ASN A 77 26.46 -10.63 19.03
N ARG A 78 27.73 -10.64 19.43
CA ARG A 78 28.56 -9.43 19.64
C ARG A 78 28.82 -8.68 18.31
N TYR A 79 29.05 -9.42 17.22
CA TYR A 79 29.19 -8.80 15.89
C TYR A 79 27.89 -8.20 15.41
N TYR A 80 26.76 -8.91 15.56
CA TYR A 80 25.43 -8.38 15.24
C TYR A 80 25.15 -7.10 16.05
N ALA A 81 25.35 -7.12 17.35
CA ALA A 81 25.09 -5.97 18.21
C ALA A 81 25.94 -4.75 17.80
N LYS A 82 27.22 -4.93 17.53
CA LYS A 82 28.13 -3.86 17.06
C LYS A 82 27.73 -3.35 15.68
N TRP A 83 27.31 -4.25 14.79
CA TRP A 83 26.89 -3.89 13.46
C TRP A 83 25.61 -3.04 13.49
N PHE A 84 24.58 -3.53 14.18
CA PHE A 84 23.32 -2.80 14.32
C PHE A 84 23.51 -1.44 15.01
N ALA A 85 24.27 -1.38 16.09
CA ALA A 85 24.54 -0.11 16.77
C ALA A 85 25.23 0.94 15.87
N ARG A 86 25.99 0.47 14.86
CA ARG A 86 26.77 1.36 13.99
C ARG A 86 26.03 1.77 12.70
N PHE A 87 25.13 0.91 12.21
CA PHE A 87 24.52 1.08 10.88
C PHE A 87 23.00 1.17 10.90
N GLN A 88 22.35 0.83 12.01
CA GLN A 88 20.91 0.95 12.13
C GLN A 88 20.50 2.36 12.55
N GLY A 89 19.41 2.87 11.93
CA GLY A 89 18.79 4.16 12.25
C GLY A 89 19.16 5.29 11.30
N GLU A 90 18.35 6.33 11.31
CA GLU A 90 18.43 7.48 10.41
C GLU A 90 19.77 8.23 10.55
N ASP A 91 20.26 8.35 11.78
CA ASP A 91 21.52 9.04 12.12
C ASP A 91 22.77 8.34 11.61
N ASN A 92 22.65 7.06 11.23
CA ASN A 92 23.76 6.24 10.78
C ASN A 92 23.78 6.01 9.28
N THR A 93 22.81 6.56 8.56
CA THR A 93 22.71 6.44 7.10
C THR A 93 23.92 7.09 6.42
N GLY A 94 24.57 6.35 5.50
CA GLY A 94 25.70 6.85 4.72
C GLY A 94 27.07 6.83 5.45
N LYS A 95 27.15 6.29 6.66
CA LYS A 95 28.46 6.13 7.34
C LYS A 95 29.33 5.10 6.63
N PRO A 96 30.63 5.38 6.43
CA PRO A 96 31.53 4.46 5.77
C PRO A 96 31.69 3.18 6.61
N LEU A 97 31.72 2.05 5.92
CA LEU A 97 32.03 0.75 6.51
C LEU A 97 33.55 0.58 6.57
N ILE A 98 34.06 0.50 7.77
CA ILE A 98 35.47 0.17 8.02
C ILE A 98 35.51 -1.20 8.69
N THR A 99 36.02 -2.20 7.98
CA THR A 99 36.20 -3.57 8.48
C THR A 99 37.66 -3.78 8.93
N GLY A 100 37.83 -4.65 9.90
CA GLY A 100 39.15 -5.12 10.28
C GLY A 100 39.71 -6.13 9.27
N PRO A 101 41.00 -6.51 9.40
CA PRO A 101 41.60 -7.54 8.57
C PRO A 101 40.80 -8.86 8.73
N GLY A 102 40.58 -9.58 7.63
CA GLY A 102 39.89 -10.85 7.62
C GLY A 102 38.35 -10.77 7.54
N VAL A 103 37.76 -9.58 7.32
CA VAL A 103 36.30 -9.41 7.08
C VAL A 103 36.08 -8.94 5.66
N GLU A 104 35.46 -9.78 4.84
CA GLU A 104 35.01 -9.42 3.50
C GLU A 104 33.51 -9.16 3.54
N VAL A 105 33.09 -8.01 3.03
CA VAL A 105 31.67 -7.65 2.90
C VAL A 105 31.31 -7.67 1.44
N LYS A 106 30.42 -8.59 1.07
CA LYS A 106 29.83 -8.66 -0.27
C LYS A 106 28.46 -8.04 -0.25
N ASP A 107 28.25 -7.08 -1.13
CA ASP A 107 26.91 -6.53 -1.37
C ASP A 107 26.08 -7.56 -2.13
N LEU A 108 25.04 -8.06 -1.45
CA LEU A 108 24.04 -8.95 -2.06
C LEU A 108 22.76 -8.16 -2.41
N GLY A 109 22.79 -6.85 -2.19
CA GLY A 109 21.60 -6.03 -2.17
C GLY A 109 21.02 -5.76 -3.54
N ILE A 110 19.71 -5.93 -3.65
CA ILE A 110 18.88 -5.33 -4.69
C ILE A 110 18.79 -3.84 -4.36
N LYS A 111 19.16 -2.99 -5.31
CA LYS A 111 19.03 -1.54 -5.11
C LYS A 111 17.56 -1.18 -4.93
N PRO A 112 17.20 -0.24 -4.03
CA PRO A 112 15.82 0.19 -3.83
C PRO A 112 15.13 0.65 -5.11
N VAL A 113 15.90 1.20 -6.05
CA VAL A 113 15.41 1.61 -7.38
C VAL A 113 14.94 0.42 -8.21
N ASP A 114 15.60 -0.74 -8.07
CA ASP A 114 15.28 -1.96 -8.83
C ASP A 114 14.02 -2.67 -8.30
N MET A 115 13.50 -2.24 -7.16
CA MET A 115 12.29 -2.83 -6.56
C MET A 115 10.98 -2.27 -7.16
N GLY A 116 11.04 -1.27 -8.05
CA GLY A 116 9.86 -0.74 -8.75
C GLY A 116 8.76 -0.19 -7.83
N TYR A 117 9.10 0.31 -6.65
CA TYR A 117 8.11 0.77 -5.66
C TYR A 117 7.18 1.86 -6.19
N VAL A 118 7.69 2.76 -7.02
CA VAL A 118 6.91 3.86 -7.58
C VAL A 118 5.87 3.34 -8.55
N GLU A 119 6.25 2.38 -9.39
CA GLU A 119 5.36 1.71 -10.34
C GLU A 119 4.28 0.92 -9.60
N MET A 120 4.66 0.18 -8.56
CA MET A 120 3.71 -0.55 -7.71
C MET A 120 2.72 0.37 -7.03
N ASP A 121 3.16 1.48 -6.43
CA ASP A 121 2.29 2.47 -5.79
C ASP A 121 1.30 3.06 -6.81
N ASN A 122 1.78 3.41 -7.99
CA ASN A 122 0.94 3.93 -9.07
C ASN A 122 -0.11 2.90 -9.50
N GLN A 123 0.29 1.65 -9.68
CA GLN A 123 -0.61 0.58 -10.08
C GLN A 123 -1.69 0.30 -9.02
N MET A 124 -1.31 0.23 -7.75
CA MET A 124 -2.26 0.01 -6.64
C MET A 124 -3.26 1.16 -6.55
N ARG A 125 -2.78 2.42 -6.61
CA ARG A 125 -3.63 3.60 -6.66
C ARG A 125 -4.60 3.53 -7.83
N ASP A 126 -4.11 3.19 -9.00
CA ASP A 126 -4.90 3.13 -10.22
C ASP A 126 -6.01 2.07 -10.15
N ASN A 127 -5.71 0.92 -9.56
CA ASN A 127 -6.70 -0.14 -9.34
C ASN A 127 -7.79 0.30 -8.36
N ILE A 128 -7.41 0.98 -7.27
CA ILE A 128 -8.37 1.53 -6.31
C ILE A 128 -9.25 2.59 -6.98
N LEU A 129 -8.67 3.51 -7.74
CA LEU A 129 -9.43 4.55 -8.46
C LEU A 129 -10.37 3.96 -9.51
N ALA A 130 -9.93 2.92 -10.23
CA ALA A 130 -10.75 2.23 -11.21
C ALA A 130 -11.96 1.54 -10.55
N ALA A 131 -11.78 0.88 -9.43
CA ALA A 131 -12.87 0.26 -8.68
C ALA A 131 -13.87 1.31 -8.15
N LEU A 132 -13.38 2.47 -7.72
CA LEU A 132 -14.19 3.60 -7.29
C LEU A 132 -14.82 4.38 -8.48
N LYS A 133 -14.45 4.02 -9.72
CA LYS A 133 -14.87 4.73 -10.94
C LYS A 133 -14.48 6.22 -10.95
N VAL A 134 -13.35 6.56 -10.28
CA VAL A 134 -12.85 7.93 -10.18
C VAL A 134 -11.72 8.15 -11.18
N PRO A 135 -11.90 8.99 -12.22
CA PRO A 135 -10.81 9.33 -13.14
C PRO A 135 -9.69 10.10 -12.45
N LYS A 136 -8.45 9.81 -12.79
CA LYS A 136 -7.25 10.46 -12.23
C LYS A 136 -7.25 11.99 -12.40
N GLY A 137 -7.75 12.46 -13.53
CA GLY A 137 -7.83 13.90 -13.83
C GLY A 137 -8.76 14.68 -12.90
N VAL A 138 -9.76 14.03 -12.26
CA VAL A 138 -10.62 14.67 -11.25
C VAL A 138 -9.83 14.99 -9.98
N LEU A 139 -8.83 14.15 -9.66
CA LEU A 139 -7.97 14.30 -8.49
C LEU A 139 -6.70 15.12 -8.77
N GLY A 140 -6.56 15.65 -9.99
CA GLY A 140 -5.36 16.39 -10.38
C GLY A 140 -4.10 15.54 -10.49
N LEU A 141 -4.23 14.22 -10.63
CA LEU A 141 -3.11 13.28 -10.74
C LEU A 141 -2.54 13.16 -12.16
N GLU A 142 -3.20 13.75 -13.12
CA GLU A 142 -2.77 13.83 -14.51
C GLU A 142 -2.67 15.29 -14.94
N PRO A 143 -1.66 15.66 -15.75
CA PRO A 143 -1.60 16.97 -16.33
C PRO A 143 -2.80 17.16 -17.29
N VAL A 144 -3.65 18.11 -17.01
CA VAL A 144 -4.83 18.40 -17.80
C VAL A 144 -4.54 19.67 -18.61
N SER A 145 -4.64 19.60 -19.94
CA SER A 145 -4.61 20.79 -20.77
C SER A 145 -5.94 21.54 -20.64
N ASP A 146 -5.93 22.86 -20.83
CA ASP A 146 -7.13 23.70 -20.72
C ASP A 146 -8.29 23.20 -21.59
N VAL A 147 -7.99 22.57 -22.72
CA VAL A 147 -9.00 22.03 -23.66
C VAL A 147 -9.63 20.73 -23.10
N SER A 148 -8.91 19.96 -22.30
CA SER A 148 -9.38 18.69 -21.76
C SER A 148 -9.78 18.74 -20.28
N ALA A 149 -9.72 19.91 -19.64
CA ALA A 149 -9.98 20.07 -18.21
C ALA A 149 -11.35 19.54 -17.75
N TYR A 150 -12.36 19.64 -18.59
CA TYR A 150 -13.72 19.18 -18.27
C TYR A 150 -13.99 17.71 -18.61
N ALA A 151 -13.12 17.05 -19.38
CA ALA A 151 -13.35 15.67 -19.80
C ALA A 151 -13.38 14.68 -18.62
N PRO A 152 -12.42 14.72 -17.65
CA PRO A 152 -12.47 13.87 -16.47
C PRO A 152 -13.69 14.10 -15.60
N GLN A 153 -14.11 15.36 -15.44
CA GLN A 153 -15.30 15.72 -14.66
C GLN A 153 -16.58 15.18 -15.32
N ARG A 154 -16.70 15.28 -16.64
CA ARG A 154 -17.84 14.71 -17.38
C ARG A 154 -17.86 13.19 -17.31
N ALA A 155 -16.69 12.55 -17.40
CA ALA A 155 -16.57 11.11 -17.24
C ALA A 155 -17.00 10.67 -15.84
N PHE A 156 -16.54 11.37 -14.81
CA PHE A 156 -16.91 11.10 -13.42
C PHE A 156 -18.43 11.28 -13.22
N ALA A 157 -19.00 12.38 -13.69
CA ALA A 157 -20.44 12.60 -13.60
C ALA A 157 -21.22 11.49 -14.30
N ARG A 158 -20.81 11.09 -15.52
CA ARG A 158 -21.53 10.10 -16.34
C ARG A 158 -21.43 8.68 -15.78
N PHE A 159 -20.24 8.26 -15.33
CA PHE A 159 -19.99 6.86 -14.98
C PHE A 159 -20.07 6.57 -13.48
N CYS A 160 -19.95 7.59 -12.62
CA CYS A 160 -20.05 7.45 -11.18
C CYS A 160 -21.32 8.10 -10.62
N ILE A 161 -21.48 9.40 -10.82
CA ILE A 161 -22.54 10.18 -10.13
C ILE A 161 -23.93 9.89 -10.69
N ASN A 162 -24.12 9.95 -12.00
CA ASN A 162 -25.44 9.76 -12.59
C ASN A 162 -26.07 8.39 -12.31
N PRO A 163 -25.35 7.26 -12.35
CA PRO A 163 -25.89 5.97 -11.95
C PRO A 163 -26.36 5.94 -10.49
N LEU A 164 -25.60 6.56 -9.57
CA LEU A 164 -25.98 6.66 -8.17
C LEU A 164 -27.24 7.50 -8.00
N LEU A 165 -27.30 8.68 -8.63
CA LEU A 165 -28.50 9.53 -8.61
C LEU A 165 -29.72 8.83 -9.21
N GLY A 166 -29.52 8.06 -10.28
CA GLY A 166 -30.57 7.24 -10.87
C GLY A 166 -31.10 6.19 -9.92
N MET A 167 -30.24 5.51 -9.18
CA MET A 167 -30.63 4.54 -8.16
C MET A 167 -31.43 5.19 -7.03
N PHE A 168 -31.01 6.35 -6.55
CA PHE A 168 -31.75 7.11 -5.53
C PHE A 168 -33.11 7.57 -6.06
N GLY A 169 -33.15 8.17 -7.26
CA GLY A 169 -34.38 8.63 -7.88
C GLY A 169 -35.42 7.53 -8.05
N GLN A 170 -35.01 6.36 -8.53
CA GLN A 170 -35.94 5.23 -8.71
C GLN A 170 -36.52 4.72 -7.39
N ARG A 171 -35.76 4.79 -6.29
CA ARG A 171 -36.20 4.30 -4.97
C ARG A 171 -37.12 5.29 -4.25
N ILE A 172 -36.97 6.58 -4.52
CA ILE A 172 -37.80 7.65 -3.90
C ILE A 172 -39.14 7.81 -4.62
N THR A 173 -39.20 7.49 -5.92
CA THR A 173 -40.40 7.65 -6.72
C THR A 173 -41.32 6.43 -6.74
N HIS A 174 -40.90 5.34 -6.13
CA HIS A 174 -41.72 4.14 -5.90
C HIS A 174 -42.11 3.99 -4.43
#